data_f7c7f934484d00002019701d36efc25e
#
_entry.id   f7c7f934484d00002019701d36efc25e
#
_cell.length_a   1.000
_cell.length_b   1.000
_cell.length_c   1.000
_cell.angle_alpha   90.00
_cell.angle_beta   90.00
_cell.angle_gamma   90.00
#
_symmetry.space_group_name_H-M   'P 1'
#
loop_
_entity.id
_entity.type
_entity.pdbx_description
1 polymer ?
#
loop_
_entity_poly.entity_id
_entity_poly.type
_entity_poly.pdbx_seq_one_letter_code
_entity_poly.pdbx_strand_id
1 'polypeptide(L)'
;MAVIDLGELRDDAPPDPARRRPRAAGRPFRSVAVLLVALVTLAAAAPPALPAARTLSGGPASVAFVSGDRVYVVDPADPQRGVGRQLVAYRAGEGPPRALWRTALPGAGSAISVWEQDGSVLLVGRTAGDSAYETAAFDARTGRVTWVQPGVGFPAGEALLMQVPEVTDRQPIRRVAVSDGRTLWSAPGTPDDVELSFGPSGVDRLVYLPAAGETTVYDAVSGARRVARDLRPGDLPTRQRTLLAAGMLLVVGDGGSTVTAYELDTLRRRWTAALPLVGYAERCGGLLCASGQTGGMWGLDPATGEVRWTDDRWVGALSATGGRLLVATGIAPDTGAGTGLAVIEEATGRLVADLGVWEVVQQDEFDGRLFGVRRIRNSRLLLAELDPAAGRPEVRDVLVGAVGDCRTGAELLVCRHTNGGFGLWRLP
;
A
#
# COMPACT_ATOMS: atom_id res chain seq x y z
N MET A 1 -70.54 9.51 84.07
CA MET A 1 -70.76 8.35 83.21
C MET A 1 -71.75 8.77 82.14
N ALA A 2 -71.26 9.08 80.95
CA ALA A 2 -72.12 9.54 79.83
C ALA A 2 -72.26 8.32 78.89
N VAL A 3 -73.49 7.92 78.66
CA VAL A 3 -73.85 6.89 77.70
C VAL A 3 -74.08 7.56 76.36
N ILE A 4 -73.33 7.20 75.32
CA ILE A 4 -73.52 7.64 73.93
C ILE A 4 -74.44 6.62 73.30
N ASP A 5 -75.62 7.04 72.89
CA ASP A 5 -76.60 6.26 72.13
C ASP A 5 -76.22 6.30 70.68
N LEU A 6 -75.88 5.14 70.11
CA LEU A 6 -75.57 4.97 68.72
C LEU A 6 -76.83 4.57 67.96
N GLY A 7 -77.48 5.55 67.40
CA GLY A 7 -78.68 5.36 66.56
C GLY A 7 -78.45 4.36 65.42
N GLU A 8 -79.41 3.46 65.19
CA GLU A 8 -79.44 2.49 64.08
C GLU A 8 -79.52 3.25 62.71
N LEU A 9 -78.52 3.09 61.89
CA LEU A 9 -78.57 3.46 60.47
C LEU A 9 -79.37 2.41 59.72
N ARG A 10 -80.59 2.74 59.31
CA ARG A 10 -81.36 1.96 58.34
C ARG A 10 -80.77 2.23 56.92
N ASP A 11 -80.21 1.23 56.34
CA ASP A 11 -79.73 1.19 55.00
C ASP A 11 -80.88 0.74 54.09
N ASP A 12 -81.71 1.65 53.64
CA ASP A 12 -82.70 1.45 52.58
C ASP A 12 -82.32 2.22 51.28
N ALA A 13 -81.17 1.87 50.77
CA ALA A 13 -80.80 2.30 49.41
C ALA A 13 -80.94 1.12 48.42
N PRO A 14 -81.70 1.27 47.31
CA PRO A 14 -81.79 0.20 46.35
C PRO A 14 -80.43 -0.09 45.76
N PRO A 15 -80.05 -1.36 45.39
CA PRO A 15 -78.77 -1.73 44.87
C PRO A 15 -78.54 -1.00 43.55
N ASP A 16 -77.48 -0.18 43.51
CA ASP A 16 -76.97 0.51 42.33
C ASP A 16 -76.67 -0.52 41.21
N PRO A 17 -77.20 -0.40 39.99
CA PRO A 17 -76.99 -1.36 38.95
C PRO A 17 -75.50 -1.44 38.67
N ALA A 18 -74.94 -2.64 38.83
CA ALA A 18 -73.52 -2.94 38.64
C ALA A 18 -73.02 -2.33 37.32
N ARG A 19 -72.31 -1.19 37.39
CA ARG A 19 -71.58 -0.58 36.26
C ARG A 19 -70.63 -1.67 35.72
N ARG A 20 -71.01 -2.27 34.59
CA ARG A 20 -70.10 -3.14 33.80
C ARG A 20 -68.87 -2.34 33.49
N ARG A 21 -67.76 -2.64 34.16
CA ARG A 21 -66.45 -2.08 33.82
C ARG A 21 -66.21 -2.34 32.33
N PRO A 22 -65.89 -1.32 31.52
CA PRO A 22 -65.57 -1.54 30.11
C PRO A 22 -64.41 -2.50 30.04
N ARG A 23 -64.57 -3.62 29.35
CA ARG A 23 -63.50 -4.56 29.07
C ARG A 23 -62.39 -3.77 28.40
N ALA A 24 -61.19 -3.74 29.02
CA ALA A 24 -60.03 -3.04 28.50
C ALA A 24 -59.53 -3.75 27.22
N ALA A 25 -60.26 -3.52 26.11
CA ALA A 25 -59.97 -4.03 24.78
C ALA A 25 -58.60 -3.52 24.23
N GLY A 26 -58.03 -2.50 24.88
CA GLY A 26 -56.75 -1.93 24.44
C GLY A 26 -55.46 -2.57 24.99
N ARG A 27 -55.58 -3.47 25.98
CA ARG A 27 -54.39 -4.12 26.56
C ARG A 27 -53.58 -4.97 25.56
N PRO A 28 -54.18 -5.89 24.78
CA PRO A 28 -53.44 -6.67 23.83
C PRO A 28 -52.81 -5.82 22.71
N PHE A 29 -53.52 -4.76 22.23
CA PHE A 29 -52.99 -3.85 21.21
C PHE A 29 -51.80 -3.04 21.71
N ARG A 30 -51.81 -2.59 22.97
CA ARG A 30 -50.64 -1.88 23.55
C ARG A 30 -49.44 -2.83 23.71
N SER A 31 -49.63 -4.06 24.12
CA SER A 31 -48.57 -5.04 24.24
C SER A 31 -47.98 -5.42 22.90
N VAL A 32 -48.81 -5.57 21.84
CA VAL A 32 -48.35 -5.81 20.47
C VAL A 32 -47.60 -4.63 19.93
N ALA A 33 -48.07 -3.40 20.15
CA ALA A 33 -47.37 -2.19 19.72
C ALA A 33 -46.01 -2.03 20.40
N VAL A 34 -45.91 -2.29 21.72
CA VAL A 34 -44.64 -2.27 22.46
C VAL A 34 -43.69 -3.34 21.95
N LEU A 35 -44.20 -4.56 21.69
CA LEU A 35 -43.39 -5.66 21.13
C LEU A 35 -42.87 -5.32 19.72
N LEU A 36 -43.70 -4.70 18.89
CA LEU A 36 -43.34 -4.30 17.54
C LEU A 36 -42.28 -3.17 17.56
N VAL A 37 -42.44 -2.18 18.44
CA VAL A 37 -41.43 -1.13 18.63
C VAL A 37 -40.13 -1.72 19.18
N ALA A 38 -40.19 -2.65 20.15
CA ALA A 38 -39.01 -3.33 20.66
C ALA A 38 -38.31 -4.18 19.59
N LEU A 39 -39.06 -4.88 18.72
CA LEU A 39 -38.52 -5.63 17.60
C LEU A 39 -37.88 -4.71 16.55
N VAL A 40 -38.52 -3.60 16.22
CA VAL A 40 -37.97 -2.62 15.27
C VAL A 40 -36.71 -1.95 15.84
N THR A 41 -36.69 -1.59 17.12
CA THR A 41 -35.49 -1.03 17.76
C THR A 41 -34.36 -2.06 17.88
N LEU A 42 -34.66 -3.33 18.18
CA LEU A 42 -33.68 -4.41 18.18
C LEU A 42 -33.14 -4.70 16.77
N ALA A 43 -34.00 -4.68 15.75
CA ALA A 43 -33.57 -4.86 14.36
C ALA A 43 -32.73 -3.67 13.85
N ALA A 44 -33.10 -2.44 14.26
CA ALA A 44 -32.32 -1.24 13.95
C ALA A 44 -31.01 -1.12 14.75
N ALA A 45 -30.94 -1.76 15.92
CA ALA A 45 -29.74 -1.85 16.76
C ALA A 45 -28.85 -3.07 16.41
N ALA A 46 -29.30 -3.97 15.52
CA ALA A 46 -28.46 -5.03 15.01
C ALA A 46 -27.28 -4.39 14.27
N PRO A 47 -26.02 -4.67 14.64
CA PRO A 47 -24.89 -4.18 13.87
C PRO A 47 -25.09 -4.63 12.42
N PRO A 48 -24.80 -3.75 11.43
CA PRO A 48 -24.87 -4.14 10.03
C PRO A 48 -24.09 -5.45 9.87
N ALA A 49 -24.71 -6.43 9.21
CA ALA A 49 -24.04 -7.69 8.93
C ALA A 49 -22.78 -7.34 8.13
N LEU A 50 -21.61 -7.43 8.80
CA LEU A 50 -20.34 -7.20 8.13
C LEU A 50 -20.27 -8.18 6.96
N PRO A 51 -20.00 -7.69 5.73
CA PRO A 51 -19.92 -8.56 4.59
C PRO A 51 -18.89 -9.66 4.87
N ALA A 52 -19.33 -10.91 4.81
CA ALA A 52 -18.43 -12.04 4.98
C ALA A 52 -17.33 -11.95 3.95
N ALA A 53 -16.08 -12.08 4.37
CA ALA A 53 -14.96 -12.11 3.45
C ALA A 53 -15.18 -13.19 2.40
N ARG A 54 -15.04 -12.83 1.15
CA ARG A 54 -14.94 -13.82 0.08
C ARG A 54 -13.57 -14.45 0.18
N THR A 55 -13.47 -15.76 0.30
CA THR A 55 -12.19 -16.42 0.54
C THR A 55 -11.60 -16.98 -0.74
N LEU A 56 -10.29 -16.82 -0.87
CA LEU A 56 -9.44 -17.46 -1.87
C LEU A 56 -8.66 -18.58 -1.21
N SER A 57 -8.47 -19.67 -1.93
CA SER A 57 -7.58 -20.75 -1.46
C SER A 57 -6.12 -20.28 -1.49
N GLY A 58 -5.33 -20.76 -0.56
CA GLY A 58 -3.90 -20.52 -0.45
C GLY A 58 -3.33 -21.32 0.71
N GLY A 59 -2.03 -21.56 0.71
CA GLY A 59 -1.27 -22.17 1.80
C GLY A 59 -0.62 -21.14 2.71
N PRO A 60 0.03 -21.57 3.82
CA PRO A 60 0.67 -20.66 4.77
C PRO A 60 1.74 -19.75 4.16
N ALA A 61 2.45 -20.23 3.14
CA ALA A 61 3.50 -19.48 2.43
C ALA A 61 3.06 -18.95 1.05
N SER A 62 1.74 -18.99 0.73
CA SER A 62 1.23 -18.37 -0.49
C SER A 62 1.29 -16.84 -0.36
N VAL A 63 1.43 -16.14 -1.47
CA VAL A 63 1.39 -14.67 -1.56
C VAL A 63 0.31 -14.28 -2.55
N ALA A 64 -0.46 -13.26 -2.25
CA ALA A 64 -1.48 -12.72 -3.15
C ALA A 64 -1.09 -11.33 -3.64
N PHE A 65 -1.42 -11.02 -4.89
CA PHE A 65 -1.22 -9.73 -5.54
C PHE A 65 -2.53 -9.30 -6.19
N VAL A 66 -2.73 -8.00 -6.32
CA VAL A 66 -3.93 -7.41 -6.93
C VAL A 66 -3.54 -6.64 -8.18
N SER A 67 -4.24 -6.87 -9.29
CA SER A 67 -4.13 -6.04 -10.49
C SER A 67 -5.50 -5.92 -11.16
N GLY A 68 -6.02 -4.70 -11.28
CA GLY A 68 -7.34 -4.41 -11.79
C GLY A 68 -8.45 -5.16 -11.02
N ASP A 69 -9.26 -5.93 -11.76
CA ASP A 69 -10.33 -6.80 -11.22
C ASP A 69 -9.86 -8.22 -10.87
N ARG A 70 -8.54 -8.46 -10.86
CA ARG A 70 -7.98 -9.79 -10.65
C ARG A 70 -7.11 -9.89 -9.40
N VAL A 71 -7.08 -11.09 -8.86
CA VAL A 71 -6.17 -11.48 -7.78
C VAL A 71 -5.32 -12.64 -8.26
N TYR A 72 -4.03 -12.50 -8.07
CA TYR A 72 -3.03 -13.50 -8.41
C TYR A 72 -2.48 -14.11 -7.13
N VAL A 73 -2.64 -15.42 -6.99
CA VAL A 73 -2.11 -16.16 -5.83
C VAL A 73 -0.93 -16.99 -6.30
N VAL A 74 0.22 -16.78 -5.70
CA VAL A 74 1.41 -17.61 -5.88
C VAL A 74 1.45 -18.61 -4.74
N ASP A 75 1.20 -19.88 -5.08
CA ASP A 75 1.31 -20.98 -4.13
C ASP A 75 2.74 -21.55 -4.13
N PRO A 76 3.31 -21.84 -2.96
CA PRO A 76 4.62 -22.48 -2.86
C PRO A 76 4.58 -23.90 -3.44
N ALA A 77 5.76 -24.46 -3.69
CA ALA A 77 5.87 -25.89 -4.00
C ALA A 77 5.42 -26.72 -2.78
N ASP A 78 4.71 -27.81 -3.06
CA ASP A 78 4.36 -28.84 -2.08
C ASP A 78 5.08 -30.15 -2.46
N PRO A 79 6.30 -30.39 -1.96
CA PRO A 79 7.06 -31.58 -2.28
C PRO A 79 6.38 -32.88 -1.82
N GLN A 80 5.57 -32.83 -0.75
CA GLN A 80 4.87 -34.01 -0.23
C GLN A 80 3.78 -34.48 -1.21
N ARG A 81 3.20 -33.54 -1.95
CA ARG A 81 2.20 -33.83 -3.00
C ARG A 81 2.79 -33.91 -4.41
N GLY A 82 4.10 -33.69 -4.55
CA GLY A 82 4.75 -33.62 -5.87
C GLY A 82 4.31 -32.41 -6.71
N VAL A 83 3.78 -31.37 -6.08
CA VAL A 83 3.28 -30.18 -6.78
C VAL A 83 4.36 -29.08 -6.71
N GLY A 84 4.78 -28.61 -7.88
CA GLY A 84 5.63 -27.41 -8.00
C GLY A 84 4.89 -26.12 -7.64
N ARG A 85 5.62 -25.01 -7.60
CA ARG A 85 5.02 -23.68 -7.42
C ARG A 85 3.98 -23.39 -8.50
N GLN A 86 2.94 -22.70 -8.13
CA GLN A 86 1.84 -22.38 -9.04
C GLN A 86 1.44 -20.92 -8.95
N LEU A 87 1.05 -20.35 -10.08
CA LEU A 87 0.35 -19.06 -10.16
C LEU A 87 -1.12 -19.35 -10.51
N VAL A 88 -2.02 -18.82 -9.71
CA VAL A 88 -3.46 -18.94 -9.91
C VAL A 88 -4.06 -17.56 -10.08
N ALA A 89 -4.74 -17.31 -11.18
CA ALA A 89 -5.49 -16.07 -11.40
C ALA A 89 -6.95 -16.26 -11.01
N TYR A 90 -7.46 -15.31 -10.25
CA TYR A 90 -8.87 -15.24 -9.88
C TYR A 90 -9.48 -13.95 -10.39
N ARG A 91 -10.73 -14.00 -10.84
CA ARG A 91 -11.54 -12.80 -11.05
C ARG A 91 -12.34 -12.48 -9.79
N ALA A 92 -12.20 -11.24 -9.34
CA ALA A 92 -12.95 -10.68 -8.22
C ALA A 92 -14.24 -10.02 -8.74
N GLY A 93 -15.32 -10.80 -8.91
CA GLY A 93 -16.63 -10.29 -9.30
C GLY A 93 -17.51 -9.91 -8.11
N GLU A 94 -18.82 -9.67 -8.32
CA GLU A 94 -19.80 -9.49 -7.24
C GLU A 94 -20.08 -10.78 -6.46
N GLY A 95 -19.88 -11.94 -7.10
CA GLY A 95 -20.03 -13.28 -6.51
C GLY A 95 -18.74 -13.84 -5.87
N PRO A 96 -18.70 -15.14 -5.56
CA PRO A 96 -17.48 -15.81 -5.11
C PRO A 96 -16.35 -15.66 -6.14
N PRO A 97 -15.09 -15.48 -5.71
CA PRO A 97 -13.96 -15.39 -6.62
C PRO A 97 -13.87 -16.63 -7.50
N ARG A 98 -13.74 -16.43 -8.81
CA ARG A 98 -13.67 -17.53 -9.78
C ARG A 98 -12.24 -17.68 -10.27
N ALA A 99 -11.68 -18.89 -10.14
CA ALA A 99 -10.41 -19.22 -10.77
C ALA A 99 -10.57 -19.15 -12.30
N LEU A 100 -9.69 -18.38 -12.94
CA LEU A 100 -9.63 -18.23 -14.39
C LEU A 100 -8.73 -19.29 -15.00
N TRP A 101 -7.53 -19.41 -14.44
CA TRP A 101 -6.52 -20.37 -14.85
C TRP A 101 -5.53 -20.63 -13.71
N ARG A 102 -4.77 -21.71 -13.87
CA ARG A 102 -3.67 -22.10 -12.99
C ARG A 102 -2.51 -22.58 -13.86
N THR A 103 -1.29 -22.16 -13.53
CA THR A 103 -0.11 -22.55 -14.26
C THR A 103 1.05 -22.85 -13.32
N ALA A 104 1.92 -23.77 -13.71
CA ALA A 104 3.16 -24.01 -12.99
C ALA A 104 4.13 -22.83 -13.20
N LEU A 105 4.78 -22.40 -12.13
CA LEU A 105 5.80 -21.38 -12.21
C LEU A 105 7.16 -21.98 -12.51
N PRO A 106 7.93 -21.40 -13.44
CA PRO A 106 9.35 -21.70 -13.56
C PRO A 106 10.06 -21.24 -12.28
N GLY A 107 11.13 -21.92 -11.93
CA GLY A 107 11.95 -21.59 -10.77
C GLY A 107 11.32 -21.98 -9.41
N ALA A 108 12.04 -21.74 -8.32
CA ALA A 108 11.66 -22.13 -6.98
C ALA A 108 11.75 -20.99 -5.93
N GLY A 109 12.12 -19.79 -6.34
CA GLY A 109 12.31 -18.63 -5.43
C GLY A 109 11.00 -17.91 -5.05
N SER A 110 11.08 -16.77 -4.36
CA SER A 110 9.95 -15.99 -3.89
C SER A 110 9.38 -15.08 -4.99
N ALA A 111 8.06 -14.85 -5.02
CA ALA A 111 7.44 -13.82 -5.83
C ALA A 111 7.52 -12.47 -5.11
N ILE A 112 7.84 -11.42 -5.85
CA ILE A 112 8.00 -10.06 -5.33
C ILE A 112 6.85 -9.18 -5.78
N SER A 113 6.49 -9.20 -7.08
CA SER A 113 5.40 -8.42 -7.64
C SER A 113 4.73 -9.15 -8.79
N VAL A 114 3.45 -8.89 -8.99
CA VAL A 114 2.66 -9.34 -10.13
C VAL A 114 1.78 -8.19 -10.58
N TRP A 115 1.75 -7.90 -11.88
CA TRP A 115 0.84 -6.92 -12.48
C TRP A 115 0.45 -7.31 -13.90
N GLU A 116 -0.60 -6.67 -14.42
CA GLU A 116 -1.03 -6.83 -15.81
C GLU A 116 -0.59 -5.66 -16.68
N GLN A 117 -0.10 -5.97 -17.87
CA GLN A 117 0.24 -4.98 -18.89
C GLN A 117 0.02 -5.58 -20.28
N ASP A 118 -0.72 -4.89 -21.15
CA ASP A 118 -0.91 -5.23 -22.57
C ASP A 118 -1.33 -6.70 -22.80
N GLY A 119 -2.28 -7.21 -21.97
CA GLY A 119 -2.78 -8.58 -22.07
C GLY A 119 -1.81 -9.66 -21.58
N SER A 120 -0.72 -9.25 -20.95
CA SER A 120 0.24 -10.13 -20.27
C SER A 120 0.18 -9.95 -18.76
N VAL A 121 0.35 -11.02 -18.02
CA VAL A 121 0.64 -11.02 -16.59
C VAL A 121 2.14 -11.12 -16.41
N LEU A 122 2.71 -10.17 -15.71
CA LEU A 122 4.13 -10.08 -15.44
C LEU A 122 4.39 -10.43 -13.98
N LEU A 123 5.30 -11.35 -13.74
CA LEU A 123 5.72 -11.77 -12.42
C LEU A 123 7.22 -11.54 -12.28
N VAL A 124 7.59 -10.73 -11.30
CA VAL A 124 8.99 -10.59 -10.85
C VAL A 124 9.17 -11.45 -9.61
N GLY A 125 10.20 -12.24 -9.61
CA GLY A 125 10.54 -13.12 -8.50
C GLY A 125 12.03 -13.34 -8.37
N ARG A 126 12.39 -14.12 -7.36
CA ARG A 126 13.75 -14.61 -7.19
C ARG A 126 13.86 -16.04 -7.72
N THR A 127 15.06 -16.42 -8.16
CA THR A 127 15.37 -17.79 -8.55
C THR A 127 15.52 -18.69 -7.33
N ALA A 128 15.65 -20.00 -7.55
CA ALA A 128 15.94 -20.94 -6.47
C ALA A 128 17.22 -20.53 -5.72
N GLY A 129 17.14 -20.49 -4.38
CA GLY A 129 18.25 -20.05 -3.53
C GLY A 129 18.31 -18.54 -3.31
N ASP A 130 17.32 -17.78 -3.80
CA ASP A 130 17.19 -16.32 -3.65
C ASP A 130 18.41 -15.51 -4.12
N SER A 131 19.23 -16.08 -5.02
CA SER A 131 20.49 -15.48 -5.47
C SER A 131 20.33 -14.53 -6.65
N ALA A 132 19.31 -14.74 -7.50
CA ALA A 132 19.08 -13.94 -8.69
C ALA A 132 17.61 -13.56 -8.86
N TYR A 133 17.36 -12.55 -9.69
CA TYR A 133 16.02 -12.13 -10.05
C TYR A 133 15.64 -12.68 -11.43
N GLU A 134 14.36 -12.97 -11.60
CA GLU A 134 13.78 -13.31 -12.91
C GLU A 134 12.44 -12.60 -13.11
N THR A 135 12.14 -12.28 -14.35
CA THR A 135 10.84 -11.80 -14.79
C THR A 135 10.23 -12.80 -15.76
N ALA A 136 9.03 -13.27 -15.44
CA ALA A 136 8.25 -14.16 -16.28
C ALA A 136 6.99 -13.45 -16.79
N ALA A 137 6.65 -13.67 -18.05
CA ALA A 137 5.41 -13.19 -18.65
C ALA A 137 4.49 -14.36 -19.01
N PHE A 138 3.20 -14.13 -18.80
CA PHE A 138 2.15 -15.10 -19.05
C PHE A 138 1.05 -14.42 -19.88
N ASP A 139 0.42 -15.14 -20.78
CA ASP A 139 -0.81 -14.70 -21.44
C ASP A 139 -1.92 -14.53 -20.40
N ALA A 140 -2.46 -13.33 -20.24
CA ALA A 140 -3.40 -12.99 -19.17
C ALA A 140 -4.73 -13.75 -19.25
N ARG A 141 -5.08 -14.30 -20.41
CA ARG A 141 -6.31 -15.04 -20.64
C ARG A 141 -6.17 -16.53 -20.32
N THR A 142 -5.00 -17.11 -20.62
CA THR A 142 -4.79 -18.57 -20.55
C THR A 142 -3.80 -18.99 -19.46
N GLY A 143 -2.99 -18.08 -18.92
CA GLY A 143 -1.91 -18.39 -18.00
C GLY A 143 -0.71 -19.09 -18.62
N ARG A 144 -0.65 -19.21 -19.96
CA ARG A 144 0.48 -19.84 -20.65
C ARG A 144 1.71 -18.92 -20.55
N VAL A 145 2.85 -19.47 -20.12
CA VAL A 145 4.12 -18.75 -20.14
C VAL A 145 4.46 -18.35 -21.57
N THR A 146 4.75 -17.08 -21.79
CA THR A 146 5.17 -16.52 -23.09
C THR A 146 6.69 -16.40 -23.17
N TRP A 147 7.30 -15.89 -22.11
CA TRP A 147 8.76 -15.82 -21.97
C TRP A 147 9.20 -15.74 -20.50
N VAL A 148 10.46 -16.04 -20.25
CA VAL A 148 11.15 -15.86 -18.95
C VAL A 148 12.52 -15.28 -19.23
N GLN A 149 12.92 -14.27 -18.46
CA GLN A 149 14.24 -13.64 -18.58
C GLN A 149 14.84 -13.33 -17.22
N PRO A 150 16.18 -13.36 -17.09
CA PRO A 150 16.85 -12.91 -15.88
C PRO A 150 16.71 -11.40 -15.69
N GLY A 151 16.57 -10.97 -14.43
CA GLY A 151 16.50 -9.58 -14.02
C GLY A 151 15.14 -9.16 -13.49
N VAL A 152 15.11 -7.94 -12.96
CA VAL A 152 13.91 -7.26 -12.47
C VAL A 152 13.32 -6.43 -13.59
N GLY A 153 12.07 -6.70 -13.97
CA GLY A 153 11.32 -5.90 -14.92
C GLY A 153 10.60 -4.75 -14.25
N PHE A 154 10.68 -3.55 -14.81
CA PHE A 154 9.94 -2.36 -14.42
C PHE A 154 9.10 -1.87 -15.59
N PRO A 155 7.85 -1.44 -15.39
CA PRO A 155 7.06 -0.80 -16.44
C PRO A 155 7.82 0.42 -17.03
N ALA A 156 7.83 0.56 -18.35
CA ALA A 156 8.45 1.69 -19.06
C ALA A 156 7.63 2.01 -20.32
N GLY A 157 6.46 2.69 -20.14
CA GLY A 157 5.46 2.86 -21.18
C GLY A 157 4.85 1.51 -21.59
N GLU A 158 4.78 1.22 -22.89
CA GLU A 158 4.25 -0.04 -23.45
C GLU A 158 5.24 -1.22 -23.41
N ALA A 159 6.36 -1.08 -22.70
CA ALA A 159 7.41 -2.09 -22.63
C ALA A 159 7.94 -2.22 -21.21
N LEU A 160 8.91 -3.09 -21.00
CA LEU A 160 9.60 -3.23 -19.73
C LEU A 160 11.05 -2.78 -19.85
N LEU A 161 11.53 -2.12 -18.81
CA LEU A 161 12.95 -1.95 -18.57
C LEU A 161 13.42 -3.10 -17.66
N MET A 162 14.33 -3.92 -18.17
CA MET A 162 14.92 -5.05 -17.45
C MET A 162 16.24 -4.62 -16.86
N GLN A 163 16.39 -4.76 -15.55
CA GLN A 163 17.65 -4.58 -14.84
C GLN A 163 18.14 -5.93 -14.32
N VAL A 164 19.32 -6.36 -14.75
CA VAL A 164 19.95 -7.59 -14.28
C VAL A 164 20.97 -7.24 -13.20
N PRO A 165 20.69 -7.53 -11.91
CA PRO A 165 21.58 -7.14 -10.82
C PRO A 165 22.93 -7.85 -10.79
N GLU A 166 23.08 -8.95 -11.54
CA GLU A 166 24.29 -9.76 -11.51
C GLU A 166 25.26 -9.41 -12.64
N VAL A 167 26.53 -9.34 -12.31
CA VAL A 167 27.65 -8.80 -13.11
C VAL A 167 28.02 -9.65 -14.34
N THR A 168 27.36 -10.74 -14.61
CA THR A 168 27.71 -11.68 -15.68
C THR A 168 27.23 -11.24 -17.07
N ASP A 169 26.27 -10.32 -17.16
CA ASP A 169 25.79 -9.81 -18.44
C ASP A 169 26.41 -8.45 -18.77
N ARG A 170 26.98 -8.31 -19.97
CA ARG A 170 27.54 -7.06 -20.48
C ARG A 170 26.48 -6.01 -20.82
N GLN A 171 25.19 -6.37 -20.74
CA GLN A 171 24.06 -5.50 -21.03
C GLN A 171 23.03 -5.56 -19.89
N PRO A 172 23.37 -5.01 -18.73
CA PRO A 172 22.57 -5.15 -17.52
C PRO A 172 21.23 -4.42 -17.60
N ILE A 173 21.09 -3.44 -18.50
CA ILE A 173 19.87 -2.68 -18.75
C ILE A 173 19.39 -2.93 -20.16
N ARG A 174 18.17 -3.44 -20.29
CA ARG A 174 17.53 -3.68 -21.59
C ARG A 174 16.07 -3.25 -21.53
N ARG A 175 15.60 -2.64 -22.60
CA ARG A 175 14.16 -2.48 -22.80
C ARG A 175 13.65 -3.64 -23.63
N VAL A 176 12.61 -4.29 -23.17
CA VAL A 176 12.05 -5.48 -23.84
C VAL A 176 10.56 -5.30 -24.11
N ALA A 177 10.10 -5.87 -25.23
CA ALA A 177 8.67 -5.91 -25.53
C ALA A 177 7.93 -6.82 -24.56
N VAL A 178 6.76 -6.40 -24.06
CA VAL A 178 5.93 -7.18 -23.13
C VAL A 178 5.48 -8.49 -23.75
N SER A 179 5.14 -8.48 -25.06
CA SER A 179 4.51 -9.60 -25.75
C SER A 179 5.40 -10.83 -25.92
N ASP A 180 6.69 -10.63 -26.19
CA ASP A 180 7.63 -11.71 -26.57
C ASP A 180 8.98 -11.65 -25.89
N GLY A 181 9.23 -10.63 -25.05
CA GLY A 181 10.50 -10.42 -24.36
C GLY A 181 11.65 -9.97 -25.27
N ARG A 182 11.39 -9.66 -26.56
CA ARG A 182 12.43 -9.25 -27.50
C ARG A 182 13.05 -7.92 -27.06
N THR A 183 14.38 -7.86 -27.04
CA THR A 183 15.10 -6.62 -26.74
C THR A 183 14.84 -5.56 -27.81
N LEU A 184 14.38 -4.40 -27.39
CA LEU A 184 14.11 -3.22 -28.20
C LEU A 184 15.36 -2.34 -28.29
N TRP A 185 16.00 -2.12 -27.16
CA TRP A 185 17.29 -1.48 -27.03
C TRP A 185 18.02 -1.92 -25.75
N SER A 186 19.31 -1.65 -25.65
CA SER A 186 20.12 -1.90 -24.45
C SER A 186 21.05 -0.71 -24.19
N ALA A 187 21.31 -0.47 -22.90
CA ALA A 187 22.28 0.53 -22.45
C ALA A 187 23.50 -0.14 -21.80
N PRO A 188 24.69 0.45 -21.92
CA PRO A 188 25.88 -0.01 -21.21
C PRO A 188 25.73 0.31 -19.69
N GLY A 189 26.51 -0.35 -18.88
CA GLY A 189 26.65 -0.05 -17.46
C GLY A 189 26.63 -1.27 -16.59
N THR A 190 26.94 -1.11 -15.30
CA THR A 190 26.68 -2.10 -14.27
C THR A 190 25.43 -1.70 -13.48
N PRO A 191 24.70 -2.63 -12.89
CA PRO A 191 23.47 -2.29 -12.14
C PRO A 191 23.69 -1.27 -11.02
N ASP A 192 24.86 -1.35 -10.39
CA ASP A 192 25.26 -0.45 -9.31
C ASP A 192 25.52 0.99 -9.75
N ASP A 193 25.68 1.20 -11.06
CA ASP A 193 25.93 2.53 -11.64
C ASP A 193 24.66 3.14 -12.26
N VAL A 194 23.48 2.50 -12.07
CA VAL A 194 22.25 2.92 -12.72
C VAL A 194 21.17 3.24 -11.71
N GLU A 195 20.63 4.45 -11.79
CA GLU A 195 19.45 4.90 -11.07
C GLU A 195 18.26 5.04 -12.03
N LEU A 196 17.07 4.64 -11.58
CA LEU A 196 15.84 4.71 -12.36
C LEU A 196 14.95 5.85 -11.85
N SER A 197 14.53 6.74 -12.73
CA SER A 197 13.51 7.74 -12.45
C SER A 197 12.14 7.25 -12.90
N PHE A 198 11.17 7.36 -12.02
CA PHE A 198 9.80 6.91 -12.26
C PHE A 198 8.88 8.10 -12.54
N GLY A 199 8.17 8.02 -13.65
CA GLY A 199 7.07 8.90 -14.02
C GLY A 199 5.72 8.17 -13.94
N PRO A 200 4.62 8.81 -14.41
CA PRO A 200 3.28 8.22 -14.33
C PRO A 200 3.11 6.89 -15.08
N SER A 201 3.91 6.64 -16.12
CA SER A 201 3.86 5.43 -16.94
C SER A 201 4.99 4.43 -16.64
N GLY A 202 5.56 4.50 -15.44
CA GLY A 202 6.73 3.69 -15.05
C GLY A 202 8.04 4.43 -15.24
N VAL A 203 9.13 3.71 -15.54
CA VAL A 203 10.45 4.32 -15.71
C VAL A 203 10.47 5.25 -16.93
N ASP A 204 10.82 6.51 -16.71
CA ASP A 204 10.91 7.56 -17.75
C ASP A 204 12.33 7.97 -18.06
N ARG A 205 13.25 7.87 -17.11
CA ARG A 205 14.67 8.18 -17.27
C ARG A 205 15.55 7.09 -16.66
N LEU A 206 16.71 6.93 -17.26
CA LEU A 206 17.77 6.08 -16.75
C LEU A 206 19.01 6.96 -16.58
N VAL A 207 19.55 6.99 -15.39
CA VAL A 207 20.76 7.76 -15.07
C VAL A 207 21.90 6.80 -14.86
N TYR A 208 22.89 6.86 -15.74
CA TYR A 208 24.11 6.08 -15.62
C TYR A 208 25.21 6.91 -14.98
N LEU A 209 25.73 6.43 -13.86
CA LEU A 209 26.74 7.09 -13.03
C LEU A 209 27.96 6.16 -12.86
N PRO A 210 28.80 6.03 -13.85
CA PRO A 210 29.96 5.15 -13.75
C PRO A 210 30.95 5.64 -12.67
N ALA A 211 31.69 4.72 -12.08
CA ALA A 211 32.74 5.05 -11.11
C ALA A 211 33.82 5.99 -11.69
N ALA A 212 34.01 6.00 -12.99
CA ALA A 212 34.86 6.93 -13.74
C ALA A 212 34.18 7.32 -15.05
N GLY A 213 34.18 8.61 -15.42
CA GLY A 213 33.56 9.11 -16.66
C GLY A 213 32.36 10.03 -16.45
N GLU A 214 31.63 10.27 -17.50
CA GLU A 214 30.51 11.19 -17.50
C GLU A 214 29.24 10.52 -16.98
N THR A 215 28.50 11.19 -16.12
CA THR A 215 27.11 10.90 -15.82
C THR A 215 26.27 11.10 -17.06
N THR A 216 25.48 10.10 -17.44
CA THR A 216 24.68 10.16 -18.66
C THR A 216 23.20 9.87 -18.33
N VAL A 217 22.30 10.71 -18.85
CA VAL A 217 20.84 10.49 -18.74
C VAL A 217 20.32 9.99 -20.09
N TYR A 218 19.61 8.87 -20.03
CA TYR A 218 18.93 8.28 -21.19
C TYR A 218 17.42 8.42 -21.03
N ASP A 219 16.73 8.53 -22.12
CA ASP A 219 15.29 8.37 -22.23
C ASP A 219 14.95 6.88 -22.14
N ALA A 220 14.14 6.49 -21.17
CA ALA A 220 13.84 5.07 -20.94
C ALA A 220 12.97 4.45 -22.05
N VAL A 221 12.22 5.25 -22.81
CA VAL A 221 11.37 4.75 -23.90
C VAL A 221 12.18 4.54 -25.18
N SER A 222 12.96 5.51 -25.58
CA SER A 222 13.70 5.46 -26.85
C SER A 222 15.12 4.90 -26.73
N GLY A 223 15.70 4.88 -25.53
CA GLY A 223 17.12 4.57 -25.30
C GLY A 223 18.06 5.70 -25.73
N ALA A 224 17.52 6.83 -26.17
CA ALA A 224 18.32 7.96 -26.65
C ALA A 224 19.07 8.66 -25.50
N ARG A 225 20.35 8.93 -25.70
CA ARG A 225 21.12 9.76 -24.79
C ARG A 225 20.60 11.20 -24.84
N ARG A 226 20.14 11.72 -23.71
CA ARG A 226 19.63 13.10 -23.58
C ARG A 226 20.72 14.08 -23.25
N VAL A 227 21.51 13.77 -22.24
CA VAL A 227 22.59 14.63 -21.75
C VAL A 227 23.68 13.79 -21.12
N ALA A 228 24.91 14.28 -21.17
CA ALA A 228 26.02 13.72 -20.41
C ALA A 228 26.91 14.83 -19.88
N ARG A 229 27.41 14.65 -18.67
CA ARG A 229 28.28 15.61 -17.99
C ARG A 229 29.11 14.94 -16.93
N ASP A 230 30.35 15.37 -16.76
CA ASP A 230 31.12 15.01 -15.58
C ASP A 230 30.61 15.82 -14.36
N LEU A 231 30.07 15.14 -13.38
CA LEU A 231 29.51 15.74 -12.18
C LEU A 231 30.42 15.61 -10.96
N ARG A 232 31.58 14.98 -11.10
CA ARG A 232 32.45 14.73 -9.95
C ARG A 232 33.28 15.97 -9.61
N PRO A 233 33.21 16.47 -8.36
CA PRO A 233 34.13 17.47 -7.88
C PRO A 233 35.46 16.78 -7.44
N GLY A 234 36.48 16.83 -8.30
CA GLY A 234 37.84 16.41 -7.94
C GLY A 234 38.11 14.91 -7.87
N ASP A 235 39.36 14.55 -7.59
CA ASP A 235 39.94 13.22 -7.62
C ASP A 235 39.55 12.27 -6.46
N LEU A 236 38.32 12.32 -5.93
CA LEU A 236 37.91 11.45 -4.85
C LEU A 236 37.49 10.07 -5.38
N PRO A 237 38.18 8.98 -5.02
CA PRO A 237 37.94 7.63 -5.55
C PRO A 237 36.72 6.93 -4.94
N THR A 238 35.91 7.62 -4.12
CA THR A 238 34.78 6.99 -3.43
C THR A 238 33.50 7.11 -4.25
N ARG A 239 32.79 6.00 -4.39
CA ARG A 239 31.40 5.94 -4.88
C ARG A 239 30.57 7.00 -4.16
N GLN A 240 30.16 8.02 -4.89
CA GLN A 240 29.20 8.99 -4.37
C GLN A 240 27.84 8.31 -4.36
N ARG A 241 27.13 8.41 -3.26
CA ARG A 241 25.75 7.97 -3.18
C ARG A 241 24.87 8.96 -3.95
N THR A 242 23.98 8.43 -4.76
CA THR A 242 23.03 9.21 -5.55
C THR A 242 21.61 8.86 -5.20
N LEU A 243 20.71 9.80 -5.38
CA LEU A 243 19.27 9.64 -5.19
C LEU A 243 18.54 10.40 -6.29
N LEU A 244 17.41 9.88 -6.74
CA LEU A 244 16.53 10.57 -7.67
C LEU A 244 15.25 10.99 -6.96
N ALA A 245 14.98 12.29 -6.94
CA ALA A 245 13.77 12.82 -6.34
C ALA A 245 13.34 14.13 -7.01
N ALA A 246 12.04 14.35 -7.15
CA ALA A 246 11.44 15.58 -7.66
C ALA A 246 12.03 16.07 -9.01
N GLY A 247 12.40 15.16 -9.91
CA GLY A 247 13.02 15.50 -11.21
C GLY A 247 14.47 15.97 -11.10
N MET A 248 15.14 15.65 -9.98
CA MET A 248 16.53 16.00 -9.71
C MET A 248 17.37 14.77 -9.44
N LEU A 249 18.63 14.83 -9.84
CA LEU A 249 19.68 13.96 -9.38
C LEU A 249 20.35 14.61 -8.17
N LEU A 250 20.29 13.96 -7.04
CA LEU A 250 20.92 14.39 -5.78
C LEU A 250 22.19 13.58 -5.59
N VAL A 251 23.31 14.26 -5.51
CA VAL A 251 24.65 13.66 -5.27
C VAL A 251 25.08 13.97 -3.85
N VAL A 252 25.26 12.92 -3.04
CA VAL A 252 25.75 13.04 -1.67
C VAL A 252 27.26 13.07 -1.69
N GLY A 253 27.84 14.19 -1.26
CA GLY A 253 29.26 14.48 -1.28
C GLY A 253 29.85 14.64 0.12
N ASP A 254 31.17 14.98 0.16
CA ASP A 254 31.93 15.32 1.37
C ASP A 254 31.75 14.33 2.54
N GLY A 255 31.87 13.02 2.24
CA GLY A 255 31.70 11.98 3.26
C GLY A 255 30.30 11.87 3.82
N GLY A 256 29.27 12.35 3.08
CA GLY A 256 27.87 12.29 3.48
C GLY A 256 27.37 13.57 4.18
N SER A 257 28.13 14.67 4.18
CA SER A 257 27.75 15.91 4.87
C SER A 257 27.00 16.91 4.00
N THR A 258 27.07 16.78 2.65
CA THR A 258 26.43 17.68 1.72
C THR A 258 25.62 16.94 0.66
N VAL A 259 24.59 17.60 0.12
CA VAL A 259 23.81 17.13 -1.03
C VAL A 259 23.83 18.21 -2.09
N THR A 260 24.27 17.84 -3.29
CA THR A 260 24.21 18.71 -4.47
C THR A 260 23.13 18.23 -5.42
N ALA A 261 22.19 19.11 -5.75
CA ALA A 261 21.11 18.83 -6.68
C ALA A 261 21.45 19.28 -8.11
N TYR A 262 21.17 18.40 -9.05
CA TYR A 262 21.27 18.66 -10.47
C TYR A 262 19.91 18.45 -11.12
N GLU A 263 19.54 19.33 -12.06
CA GLU A 263 18.36 19.16 -12.89
C GLU A 263 18.53 17.91 -13.78
N LEU A 264 17.57 16.98 -13.74
CA LEU A 264 17.75 15.66 -14.36
C LEU A 264 17.93 15.73 -15.88
N ASP A 265 17.19 16.61 -16.58
CA ASP A 265 17.22 16.69 -18.03
C ASP A 265 18.45 17.47 -18.61
N THR A 266 19.15 18.25 -17.79
CA THR A 266 20.27 19.11 -18.23
C THR A 266 21.57 18.86 -17.49
N LEU A 267 21.53 18.16 -16.36
CA LEU A 267 22.61 17.99 -15.39
C LEU A 267 23.25 19.31 -14.95
N ARG A 268 22.50 20.41 -15.00
CA ARG A 268 22.95 21.71 -14.46
C ARG A 268 22.73 21.70 -12.95
N ARG A 269 23.77 22.12 -12.22
CA ARG A 269 23.69 22.29 -10.77
C ARG A 269 22.62 23.33 -10.43
N ARG A 270 21.72 23.00 -9.52
CA ARG A 270 20.73 23.91 -8.98
C ARG A 270 21.17 24.52 -7.67
N TRP A 271 21.51 23.68 -6.70
CA TRP A 271 21.91 24.10 -5.36
C TRP A 271 22.81 23.05 -4.70
N THR A 272 23.40 23.43 -3.56
CA THR A 272 24.07 22.53 -2.62
C THR A 272 23.60 22.88 -1.22
N ALA A 273 23.23 21.89 -0.42
CA ALA A 273 22.78 22.03 0.96
C ALA A 273 23.62 21.15 1.89
N ALA A 274 23.83 21.61 3.12
CA ALA A 274 24.42 20.82 4.19
C ALA A 274 23.33 19.90 4.78
N LEU A 275 23.36 18.63 4.42
CA LEU A 275 22.41 17.62 4.87
C LEU A 275 23.19 16.37 5.28
N PRO A 276 23.46 16.19 6.58
CA PRO A 276 24.32 15.11 7.04
C PRO A 276 23.63 13.77 6.91
N LEU A 277 24.36 12.78 6.37
CA LEU A 277 23.97 11.37 6.30
C LEU A 277 22.58 11.12 5.69
N VAL A 278 22.24 11.82 4.61
CA VAL A 278 20.99 11.57 3.89
C VAL A 278 20.94 10.12 3.40
N GLY A 279 19.86 9.43 3.75
CA GLY A 279 19.61 8.06 3.38
C GLY A 279 18.66 7.91 2.20
N TYR A 280 17.66 8.75 2.15
CA TYR A 280 16.58 8.72 1.18
C TYR A 280 16.06 10.14 0.91
N ALA A 281 15.51 10.36 -0.26
CA ALA A 281 14.83 11.60 -0.61
C ALA A 281 13.66 11.34 -1.55
N GLU A 282 12.58 12.06 -1.37
CA GLU A 282 11.38 11.94 -2.19
C GLU A 282 10.65 13.29 -2.29
N ARG A 283 9.76 13.38 -3.27
CA ARG A 283 8.85 14.52 -3.35
C ARG A 283 7.72 14.35 -2.33
N CYS A 284 7.52 15.35 -1.49
CA CYS A 284 6.45 15.38 -0.50
C CYS A 284 5.60 16.66 -0.67
N GLY A 285 4.58 16.58 -1.49
CA GLY A 285 3.79 17.75 -1.88
C GLY A 285 4.60 18.75 -2.72
N GLY A 286 4.71 19.98 -2.26
CA GLY A 286 5.51 21.04 -2.86
C GLY A 286 6.97 21.04 -2.41
N LEU A 287 7.34 20.23 -1.40
CA LEU A 287 8.68 20.13 -0.86
C LEU A 287 9.45 18.91 -1.39
N LEU A 288 10.73 18.90 -1.13
CA LEU A 288 11.61 17.75 -1.16
C LEU A 288 11.83 17.30 0.29
N CYS A 289 11.37 16.10 0.64
CA CYS A 289 11.65 15.49 1.92
C CYS A 289 12.91 14.62 1.81
N ALA A 290 13.87 14.88 2.69
CA ALA A 290 15.08 14.07 2.83
C ALA A 290 15.10 13.44 4.21
N SER A 291 15.41 12.14 4.29
CA SER A 291 15.48 11.39 5.54
C SER A 291 16.91 10.96 5.85
N GLY A 292 17.32 11.09 7.10
CA GLY A 292 18.64 10.68 7.56
C GLY A 292 18.76 9.15 7.70
N GLN A 293 19.97 8.62 7.54
CA GLN A 293 20.27 7.19 7.75
C GLN A 293 20.02 6.74 9.19
N THR A 294 20.16 7.66 10.14
CA THR A 294 19.97 7.42 11.58
C THR A 294 18.63 7.92 12.11
N GLY A 295 17.70 8.30 11.22
CA GLY A 295 16.46 8.96 11.54
C GLY A 295 16.56 10.48 11.36
N GLY A 296 15.43 11.15 11.55
CA GLY A 296 15.25 12.57 11.25
C GLY A 296 14.89 12.84 9.79
N MET A 297 14.18 13.92 9.57
CA MET A 297 13.71 14.34 8.26
C MET A 297 13.86 15.86 8.08
N TRP A 298 14.20 16.27 6.88
CA TRP A 298 14.26 17.66 6.44
C TRP A 298 13.20 17.90 5.37
N GLY A 299 12.46 18.99 5.50
CA GLY A 299 11.64 19.54 4.43
C GLY A 299 12.39 20.67 3.74
N LEU A 300 12.70 20.50 2.45
CA LEU A 300 13.46 21.46 1.67
C LEU A 300 12.63 22.07 0.56
N ASP A 301 12.94 23.31 0.24
CA ASP A 301 12.50 23.92 -1.01
C ASP A 301 13.23 23.27 -2.20
N PRO A 302 12.53 22.59 -3.14
CA PRO A 302 13.18 21.89 -4.23
C PRO A 302 13.87 22.81 -5.23
N ALA A 303 13.53 24.10 -5.26
CA ALA A 303 14.14 25.06 -6.18
C ALA A 303 15.47 25.62 -5.67
N THR A 304 15.61 25.78 -4.36
CA THR A 304 16.76 26.47 -3.72
C THR A 304 17.60 25.57 -2.82
N GLY A 305 17.07 24.43 -2.37
CA GLY A 305 17.71 23.57 -1.37
C GLY A 305 17.64 24.13 0.06
N GLU A 306 16.92 25.24 0.27
CA GLU A 306 16.75 25.83 1.58
C GLU A 306 15.96 24.89 2.48
N VAL A 307 16.49 24.58 3.67
CA VAL A 307 15.79 23.79 4.69
C VAL A 307 14.70 24.67 5.30
N ARG A 308 13.45 24.29 5.07
CA ARG A 308 12.26 24.95 5.63
C ARG A 308 12.04 24.54 7.09
N TRP A 309 12.24 23.25 7.36
CA TRP A 309 12.13 22.68 8.69
C TRP A 309 12.94 21.38 8.79
N THR A 310 13.23 20.98 10.02
CA THR A 310 13.83 19.69 10.39
C THR A 310 13.16 19.14 11.63
N ASP A 311 13.02 17.81 11.71
CA ASP A 311 12.46 17.16 12.89
C ASP A 311 12.99 15.71 12.99
N ASP A 312 13.58 15.39 14.15
CA ASP A 312 14.21 14.08 14.40
C ASP A 312 13.20 12.95 14.66
N ARG A 313 11.93 13.28 14.86
CA ARG A 313 10.87 12.30 15.10
C ARG A 313 10.45 11.56 13.85
N TRP A 314 10.59 12.16 12.68
CA TRP A 314 10.09 11.63 11.41
C TRP A 314 11.18 10.87 10.68
N VAL A 315 10.80 9.75 10.04
CA VAL A 315 11.74 8.92 9.28
C VAL A 315 11.41 8.85 7.79
N GLY A 316 10.26 9.36 7.36
CA GLY A 316 9.85 9.43 5.96
C GLY A 316 8.43 9.98 5.80
N ALA A 317 8.12 10.50 4.62
CA ALA A 317 6.80 10.90 4.21
C ALA A 317 6.13 9.78 3.40
N LEU A 318 4.85 9.52 3.63
CA LEU A 318 4.10 8.46 2.96
C LEU A 318 3.11 9.01 1.93
N SER A 319 2.53 10.17 2.20
CA SER A 319 1.65 10.87 1.27
C SER A 319 1.56 12.35 1.61
N ALA A 320 1.08 13.14 0.63
CA ALA A 320 0.91 14.58 0.75
C ALA A 320 -0.42 15.00 0.13
N THR A 321 -1.28 15.67 0.88
CA THR A 321 -2.57 16.17 0.40
C THR A 321 -2.99 17.40 1.19
N GLY A 322 -3.45 18.44 0.48
CA GLY A 322 -4.03 19.63 1.12
C GLY A 322 -3.07 20.41 2.02
N GLY A 323 -1.77 20.48 1.66
CA GLY A 323 -0.75 21.17 2.46
C GLY A 323 -0.37 20.43 3.75
N ARG A 324 -0.66 19.14 3.83
CA ARG A 324 -0.32 18.25 4.94
C ARG A 324 0.42 17.03 4.45
N LEU A 325 1.30 16.50 5.28
CA LEU A 325 2.05 15.29 5.05
C LEU A 325 1.63 14.21 6.05
N LEU A 326 1.46 13.00 5.57
CA LEU A 326 1.45 11.81 6.41
C LEU A 326 2.89 11.33 6.57
N VAL A 327 3.38 11.27 7.78
CA VAL A 327 4.77 10.91 8.08
C VAL A 327 4.84 9.70 9.00
N ALA A 328 5.93 8.93 8.87
CA ALA A 328 6.24 7.81 9.72
C ALA A 328 7.16 8.25 10.88
N THR A 329 6.91 7.74 12.09
CA THR A 329 7.71 7.99 13.30
C THR A 329 8.71 6.86 13.61
N GLY A 330 8.98 5.98 12.65
CA GLY A 330 9.81 4.79 12.83
C GLY A 330 8.96 3.53 13.08
N ILE A 331 9.63 2.38 13.11
CA ILE A 331 8.99 1.09 13.40
C ILE A 331 8.69 1.05 14.89
N ALA A 332 7.44 0.75 15.26
CA ALA A 332 7.08 0.57 16.67
C ALA A 332 7.85 -0.64 17.26
N PRO A 333 8.70 -0.42 18.28
CA PRO A 333 9.65 -1.44 18.75
C PRO A 333 8.97 -2.66 19.38
N ASP A 334 7.73 -2.52 19.85
CA ASP A 334 7.12 -3.51 20.73
C ASP A 334 6.18 -4.53 20.03
N THR A 335 5.85 -4.36 18.76
CA THR A 335 4.83 -5.18 18.10
C THR A 335 5.28 -5.88 16.83
N GLY A 336 6.42 -5.52 16.25
CA GLY A 336 6.91 -6.09 14.97
C GLY A 336 5.98 -5.89 13.77
N ALA A 337 4.82 -5.29 13.96
CA ALA A 337 3.82 -5.05 12.95
C ALA A 337 3.21 -3.66 13.15
N GLY A 338 3.65 -2.72 12.33
CA GLY A 338 3.09 -1.38 12.27
C GLY A 338 4.11 -0.26 12.47
N THR A 339 3.77 0.89 11.95
CA THR A 339 4.57 2.11 11.98
C THR A 339 3.77 3.18 12.71
N GLY A 340 4.38 3.92 13.61
CA GLY A 340 3.78 5.12 14.16
C GLY A 340 3.56 6.14 13.04
N LEU A 341 2.35 6.67 12.93
CA LEU A 341 1.97 7.62 11.89
C LEU A 341 1.50 8.93 12.49
N ALA A 342 1.85 10.02 11.85
CA ALA A 342 1.40 11.35 12.23
C ALA A 342 1.09 12.19 10.98
N VAL A 343 0.26 13.22 11.17
CA VAL A 343 0.00 14.25 10.17
C VAL A 343 0.71 15.52 10.61
N ILE A 344 1.50 16.08 9.72
CA ILE A 344 2.21 17.35 9.94
C ILE A 344 1.79 18.37 8.87
N GLU A 345 1.95 19.64 9.19
CA GLU A 345 1.81 20.73 8.24
C GLU A 345 3.02 20.75 7.30
N GLU A 346 2.77 20.69 5.99
CA GLU A 346 3.83 20.61 4.98
C GLU A 346 4.85 21.75 5.08
N ALA A 347 4.35 22.99 5.21
CA ALA A 347 5.20 24.17 5.17
C ALA A 347 6.14 24.33 6.38
N THR A 348 5.77 23.79 7.53
CA THR A 348 6.45 24.07 8.82
C THR A 348 6.95 22.82 9.55
N GLY A 349 6.56 21.62 9.14
CA GLY A 349 6.82 20.38 9.86
C GLY A 349 6.07 20.23 11.18
N ARG A 350 5.19 21.18 11.52
CA ARG A 350 4.45 21.20 12.79
C ARG A 350 3.45 20.05 12.85
N LEU A 351 3.45 19.32 13.97
CA LEU A 351 2.48 18.25 14.23
C LEU A 351 1.04 18.78 14.21
N VAL A 352 0.19 18.17 13.42
CA VAL A 352 -1.27 18.41 13.34
C VAL A 352 -2.01 17.35 14.12
N ALA A 353 -1.68 16.06 13.91
CA ALA A 353 -2.32 14.95 14.59
C ALA A 353 -1.39 13.75 14.71
N ASP A 354 -1.46 13.06 15.84
CA ASP A 354 -0.87 11.74 16.03
C ASP A 354 -1.95 10.69 15.69
N LEU A 355 -1.69 9.83 14.72
CA LEU A 355 -2.62 8.78 14.29
C LEU A 355 -2.40 7.46 15.03
N GLY A 356 -1.32 7.35 15.82
CA GLY A 356 -0.90 6.12 16.46
C GLY A 356 -0.30 5.10 15.49
N VAL A 357 -0.27 3.83 15.91
CA VAL A 357 0.38 2.74 15.16
C VAL A 357 -0.58 2.13 14.15
N TRP A 358 -0.15 2.03 12.90
CA TRP A 358 -0.85 1.40 11.78
C TRP A 358 0.11 0.54 10.96
N GLU A 359 -0.36 -0.58 10.46
CA GLU A 359 0.28 -1.32 9.37
C GLU A 359 -0.22 -0.71 8.06
N VAL A 360 0.67 -0.06 7.32
CA VAL A 360 0.32 0.53 6.02
C VAL A 360 0.10 -0.60 5.03
N VAL A 361 -1.05 -0.59 4.36
CA VAL A 361 -1.41 -1.61 3.37
C VAL A 361 -0.50 -1.46 2.15
N GLN A 362 0.11 -2.56 1.73
CA GLN A 362 0.95 -2.58 0.54
C GLN A 362 0.09 -2.34 -0.71
N GLN A 363 0.51 -1.42 -1.57
CA GLN A 363 -0.19 -1.09 -2.80
C GLN A 363 0.48 -1.78 -3.98
N ASP A 364 -0.25 -2.66 -4.67
CA ASP A 364 0.19 -3.26 -5.92
C ASP A 364 -0.10 -2.30 -7.10
N GLU A 365 -1.15 -1.48 -6.97
CA GLU A 365 -1.48 -0.38 -7.88
C GLU A 365 -1.76 0.88 -7.03
N PHE A 366 -1.09 1.98 -7.37
CA PHE A 366 -1.24 3.24 -6.64
C PHE A 366 -2.30 4.12 -7.30
N ASP A 367 -3.40 4.36 -6.60
CA ASP A 367 -4.51 5.23 -7.01
C ASP A 367 -4.55 6.58 -6.28
N GLY A 368 -3.51 6.88 -5.49
CA GLY A 368 -3.41 8.08 -4.67
C GLY A 368 -4.04 7.97 -3.28
N ARG A 369 -4.77 6.87 -2.98
CA ARG A 369 -5.38 6.60 -1.67
C ARG A 369 -4.44 5.71 -0.86
N LEU A 370 -4.24 6.03 0.40
CA LEU A 370 -3.44 5.22 1.31
C LEU A 370 -4.33 4.59 2.38
N PHE A 371 -4.17 3.29 2.58
CA PHE A 371 -4.91 2.54 3.60
C PHE A 371 -3.97 2.02 4.68
N GLY A 372 -4.50 1.95 5.89
CA GLY A 372 -3.85 1.30 7.01
C GLY A 372 -4.76 0.27 7.66
N VAL A 373 -4.17 -0.77 8.20
CA VAL A 373 -4.89 -1.73 9.04
C VAL A 373 -4.33 -1.71 10.44
N ARG A 374 -5.21 -1.95 11.42
CA ARG A 374 -4.83 -2.07 12.82
C ARG A 374 -5.56 -3.25 13.44
N ARG A 375 -4.80 -4.11 14.13
CA ARG A 375 -5.36 -5.27 14.82
C ARG A 375 -6.26 -4.84 15.97
N ILE A 376 -7.46 -5.39 16.00
CA ILE A 376 -8.40 -5.33 17.11
C ILE A 376 -8.68 -6.75 17.60
N ARG A 377 -9.41 -6.89 18.71
CA ARG A 377 -9.65 -8.21 19.33
C ARG A 377 -10.35 -9.19 18.37
N ASN A 378 -10.17 -10.49 18.60
CA ASN A 378 -10.91 -11.60 17.96
C ASN A 378 -10.66 -11.71 16.43
N SER A 379 -9.41 -11.74 16.01
CA SER A 379 -9.03 -11.93 14.59
C SER A 379 -9.77 -10.96 13.63
N ARG A 380 -9.76 -9.68 14.00
CA ARG A 380 -10.33 -8.60 13.19
C ARG A 380 -9.29 -7.53 12.98
N LEU A 381 -9.27 -6.97 11.78
CA LEU A 381 -8.50 -5.78 11.45
C LEU A 381 -9.45 -4.61 11.23
N LEU A 382 -9.14 -3.48 11.82
CA LEU A 382 -9.77 -2.21 11.48
C LEU A 382 -9.09 -1.68 10.22
N LEU A 383 -9.84 -1.43 9.16
CA LEU A 383 -9.37 -0.79 7.94
C LEU A 383 -9.71 0.70 8.00
N ALA A 384 -8.72 1.54 7.74
CA ALA A 384 -8.93 2.98 7.64
C ALA A 384 -8.20 3.56 6.42
N GLU A 385 -8.78 4.59 5.85
CA GLU A 385 -8.10 5.46 4.90
C GLU A 385 -7.28 6.50 5.66
N LEU A 386 -6.05 6.73 5.22
CA LEU A 386 -5.06 7.56 5.87
C LEU A 386 -4.80 8.83 5.05
N ASP A 387 -5.84 9.62 4.81
CA ASP A 387 -5.71 10.90 4.11
C ASP A 387 -5.16 11.99 5.08
N PRO A 388 -3.98 12.56 4.81
CA PRO A 388 -3.45 13.63 5.64
C PRO A 388 -4.36 14.87 5.68
N ALA A 389 -5.15 15.16 4.63
CA ALA A 389 -6.07 16.27 4.64
C ALA A 389 -7.16 16.12 5.71
N ALA A 390 -7.61 14.90 6.00
CA ALA A 390 -8.58 14.63 7.04
C ALA A 390 -8.02 14.83 8.46
N GLY A 391 -6.71 14.68 8.66
CA GLY A 391 -6.03 14.81 9.95
C GLY A 391 -6.41 13.73 10.96
N ARG A 392 -7.05 12.66 10.53
CA ARG A 392 -7.46 11.51 11.34
C ARG A 392 -7.66 10.29 10.43
N PRO A 393 -7.49 9.06 10.96
CA PRO A 393 -7.85 7.86 10.22
C PRO A 393 -9.37 7.82 9.98
N GLU A 394 -9.79 7.65 8.74
CA GLU A 394 -11.19 7.44 8.40
C GLU A 394 -11.49 5.95 8.31
N VAL A 395 -12.14 5.43 9.35
CA VAL A 395 -12.51 4.02 9.40
C VAL A 395 -13.47 3.68 8.26
N ARG A 396 -13.09 2.72 7.44
CA ARG A 396 -13.88 2.26 6.29
C ARG A 396 -14.58 0.95 6.55
N ASP A 397 -13.90 -0.01 7.24
CA ASP A 397 -14.48 -1.33 7.49
C ASP A 397 -13.80 -2.04 8.68
N VAL A 398 -14.40 -3.16 9.11
CA VAL A 398 -13.84 -4.12 10.05
C VAL A 398 -13.71 -5.47 9.35
N LEU A 399 -12.49 -5.85 9.01
CA LEU A 399 -12.18 -7.05 8.27
C LEU A 399 -12.22 -8.27 9.20
N VAL A 400 -13.30 -9.04 9.11
CA VAL A 400 -13.48 -10.25 9.94
C VAL A 400 -12.67 -11.41 9.38
N GLY A 401 -11.88 -12.06 10.21
CA GLY A 401 -11.01 -13.17 9.84
C GLY A 401 -9.70 -12.78 9.19
N ALA A 402 -9.46 -11.49 8.94
CA ALA A 402 -8.17 -11.00 8.44
C ALA A 402 -7.13 -11.01 9.56
N VAL A 403 -5.87 -11.38 9.23
CA VAL A 403 -4.77 -11.47 10.19
C VAL A 403 -3.55 -10.64 9.84
N GLY A 404 -3.52 -9.97 8.69
CA GLY A 404 -2.42 -9.14 8.20
C GLY A 404 -2.05 -9.42 6.74
N ASP A 405 -0.84 -9.04 6.34
CA ASP A 405 -0.33 -9.18 4.97
C ASP A 405 -1.33 -8.65 3.94
N CYS A 406 -1.83 -7.43 4.18
CA CYS A 406 -2.84 -6.82 3.34
C CYS A 406 -2.21 -6.13 2.13
N ARG A 407 -2.84 -6.31 0.96
CA ARG A 407 -2.47 -5.64 -0.29
C ARG A 407 -3.72 -5.05 -0.94
N THR A 408 -3.54 -3.94 -1.61
CA THR A 408 -4.61 -3.27 -2.35
C THR A 408 -4.17 -2.94 -3.77
N GLY A 409 -5.13 -2.96 -4.68
CA GLY A 409 -5.03 -2.45 -6.04
C GLY A 409 -6.41 -2.05 -6.51
N ALA A 410 -6.54 -0.89 -7.16
CA ALA A 410 -7.81 -0.30 -7.58
C ALA A 410 -8.86 -0.33 -6.45
N GLU A 411 -9.93 -1.12 -6.61
CA GLU A 411 -11.05 -1.22 -5.67
C GLU A 411 -11.00 -2.48 -4.79
N LEU A 412 -9.90 -3.23 -4.81
CA LEU A 412 -9.79 -4.51 -4.12
C LEU A 412 -8.78 -4.47 -2.99
N LEU A 413 -9.13 -5.13 -1.90
CA LEU A 413 -8.25 -5.40 -0.77
C LEU A 413 -8.19 -6.91 -0.54
N VAL A 414 -6.98 -7.44 -0.45
CA VAL A 414 -6.72 -8.84 -0.13
C VAL A 414 -5.87 -8.89 1.13
N CYS A 415 -6.29 -9.67 2.13
CA CYS A 415 -5.49 -9.89 3.33
C CYS A 415 -5.38 -11.39 3.62
N ARG A 416 -4.32 -11.79 4.29
CA ARG A 416 -4.22 -13.12 4.87
C ARG A 416 -5.40 -13.39 5.79
N HIS A 417 -5.99 -14.59 5.71
CA HIS A 417 -7.18 -14.98 6.47
C HIS A 417 -6.87 -16.12 7.47
N THR A 418 -7.63 -16.19 8.56
CA THR A 418 -7.45 -17.20 9.63
C THR A 418 -7.57 -18.65 9.17
N ASN A 419 -8.23 -18.90 8.03
CA ASN A 419 -8.31 -20.24 7.44
C ASN A 419 -7.05 -20.67 6.66
N GLY A 420 -5.99 -19.85 6.66
CA GLY A 420 -4.74 -20.11 5.95
C GLY A 420 -4.73 -19.62 4.50
N GLY A 421 -5.88 -19.22 3.93
CA GLY A 421 -6.00 -18.61 2.60
C GLY A 421 -6.00 -17.07 2.67
N PHE A 422 -6.75 -16.46 1.76
CA PHE A 422 -6.91 -15.02 1.70
C PHE A 422 -8.39 -14.62 1.77
N GLY A 423 -8.66 -13.52 2.45
CA GLY A 423 -9.93 -12.82 2.38
C GLY A 423 -9.87 -11.72 1.33
N LEU A 424 -10.96 -11.51 0.62
CA LEU A 424 -11.13 -10.49 -0.40
C LEU A 424 -12.26 -9.55 -0.01
N TRP A 425 -11.98 -8.25 -0.03
CA TRP A 425 -12.94 -7.17 0.23
C TRP A 425 -12.90 -6.18 -0.93
N ARG A 426 -14.00 -5.47 -1.15
CA ARG A 426 -14.01 -4.28 -1.99
C ARG A 426 -13.78 -3.05 -1.14
N LEU A 427 -12.95 -2.17 -1.61
CA LEU A 427 -12.78 -0.84 -1.04
C LEU A 427 -13.99 0.03 -1.43
N PRO A 428 -14.50 0.85 -0.51
CA PRO A 428 -15.64 1.74 -0.75
C PRO A 428 -15.29 2.91 -1.66
#